data_861a47512e3b039e61a56cd61c985a99
#
_entry.id   861a47512e3b039e61a56cd61c985a99
#
_cell.length_a   1.000
_cell.length_b   1.000
_cell.length_c   1.000
_cell.angle_alpha   90.00
_cell.angle_beta   90.00
_cell.angle_gamma   90.00
#
_symmetry.space_group_name_H-M   'P 1'
#
loop_
_entity.id
_entity.type
_entity.pdbx_description
1 polymer ?
#
loop_
_entity_poly.entity_id
_entity_poly.type
_entity_poly.pdbx_seq_one_letter_code
_entity_poly.pdbx_strand_id
1 'polypeptide(L)'
;MKTIRIIAIFIAAVTVFSGCSKIKQVQQLTEKLSGDRLYFCERYVTKEIGEGTKFKPGKITVMVKLQNPIGEKEIDINITDLATGKVVDTQPFTVQSSWDYIHFDDVVFKEKGKFKVSCLKKNGDVIVTGEVEII
;
A
#
# COMPACT_ATOMS: atom_id res chain seq x y z
N MET A 1 -3.00 -39.88 -28.50
CA MET A 1 -3.91 -38.73 -28.60
C MET A 1 -4.39 -38.22 -27.25
N LYS A 2 -4.88 -39.11 -26.40
CA LYS A 2 -5.34 -38.70 -25.04
C LYS A 2 -4.23 -38.11 -24.18
N THR A 3 -3.03 -38.63 -24.31
CA THR A 3 -1.85 -38.16 -23.55
C THR A 3 -1.49 -36.74 -23.93
N ILE A 4 -1.60 -36.36 -25.17
CA ILE A 4 -1.29 -35.03 -25.65
C ILE A 4 -2.27 -33.99 -25.06
N ARG A 5 -3.55 -34.37 -24.92
CA ARG A 5 -4.56 -33.50 -24.32
C ARG A 5 -4.28 -33.23 -22.83
N ILE A 6 -3.83 -34.25 -22.11
CA ILE A 6 -3.47 -34.16 -20.73
C ILE A 6 -2.29 -33.19 -20.54
N ILE A 7 -1.28 -33.28 -21.40
CA ILE A 7 -0.14 -32.41 -21.42
C ILE A 7 -0.56 -30.95 -21.62
N ALA A 8 -1.49 -30.72 -22.55
CA ALA A 8 -2.01 -29.37 -22.77
C ALA A 8 -2.70 -28.78 -21.53
N ILE A 9 -3.41 -29.61 -20.77
CA ILE A 9 -4.06 -29.22 -19.56
C ILE A 9 -3.01 -28.84 -18.49
N PHE A 10 -1.94 -29.60 -18.35
CA PHE A 10 -0.86 -29.29 -17.44
C PHE A 10 -0.18 -27.96 -17.78
N ILE A 11 0.06 -27.68 -19.02
CA ILE A 11 0.63 -26.43 -19.48
C ILE A 11 -0.28 -25.26 -19.09
N ALA A 12 -1.59 -25.42 -19.27
CA ALA A 12 -2.56 -24.41 -18.88
C ALA A 12 -2.53 -24.15 -17.36
N ALA A 13 -2.40 -25.19 -16.55
CA ALA A 13 -2.31 -25.06 -15.09
C ALA A 13 -1.05 -24.29 -14.67
N VAL A 14 0.08 -24.56 -15.29
CA VAL A 14 1.33 -23.83 -15.04
C VAL A 14 1.17 -22.36 -15.43
N THR A 15 0.50 -22.08 -16.52
CA THR A 15 0.23 -20.71 -16.94
C THR A 15 -0.62 -19.96 -15.93
N VAL A 16 -1.57 -20.61 -15.28
CA VAL A 16 -2.39 -20.00 -14.22
C VAL A 16 -1.54 -19.57 -13.03
N PHE A 17 -0.59 -20.38 -12.57
CA PHE A 17 0.33 -20.00 -11.51
C PHE A 17 1.18 -18.79 -11.90
N SER A 18 1.71 -18.78 -13.09
CA SER A 18 2.47 -17.65 -13.61
C SER A 18 1.59 -16.38 -13.69
N GLY A 19 0.31 -16.53 -13.99
CA GLY A 19 -0.65 -15.45 -14.04
C GLY A 19 -0.81 -14.72 -12.70
N CYS A 20 -0.80 -15.43 -11.58
CA CYS A 20 -0.92 -14.80 -10.25
C CYS A 20 0.25 -13.86 -9.94
N SER A 21 1.47 -14.24 -10.30
CA SER A 21 2.64 -13.37 -10.13
C SER A 21 2.58 -12.13 -11.02
N LYS A 22 2.09 -12.28 -12.24
CA LYS A 22 1.92 -11.17 -13.18
C LYS A 22 0.88 -10.16 -12.70
N ILE A 23 -0.17 -10.60 -12.03
CA ILE A 23 -1.21 -9.72 -11.49
C ILE A 23 -0.61 -8.75 -10.46
N LYS A 24 0.25 -9.21 -9.56
CA LYS A 24 0.93 -8.32 -8.59
C LYS A 24 1.80 -7.28 -9.28
N GLN A 25 2.54 -7.66 -10.32
CA GLN A 25 3.36 -6.72 -11.07
C GLN A 25 2.51 -5.69 -11.81
N VAL A 26 1.40 -6.10 -12.37
CA VAL A 26 0.48 -5.19 -13.06
C VAL A 26 -0.11 -4.17 -12.09
N GLN A 27 -0.48 -4.56 -10.88
CA GLN A 27 -1.00 -3.64 -9.87
C GLN A 27 0.04 -2.57 -9.50
N GLN A 28 1.29 -2.96 -9.27
CA GLN A 28 2.36 -2.01 -8.98
C GLN A 28 2.61 -1.05 -10.13
N LEU A 29 2.58 -1.56 -11.35
CA LEU A 29 2.76 -0.76 -12.54
C LEU A 29 1.60 0.23 -12.73
N THR A 30 0.38 -0.19 -12.45
CA THR A 30 -0.82 0.65 -12.52
C THR A 30 -0.74 1.80 -11.51
N GLU A 31 -0.29 1.54 -10.28
CA GLU A 31 -0.09 2.57 -9.27
C GLU A 31 0.93 3.62 -9.74
N LYS A 32 2.04 3.19 -10.34
CA LYS A 32 3.02 4.11 -10.92
C LYS A 32 2.45 4.93 -12.07
N LEU A 33 1.63 4.32 -12.91
CA LEU A 33 1.01 4.98 -14.06
C LEU A 33 -0.07 5.97 -13.63
N SER A 34 -0.82 5.67 -12.57
CA SER A 34 -1.83 6.59 -12.05
C SER A 34 -1.22 7.81 -11.38
N GLY A 35 0.05 7.71 -10.97
CA GLY A 35 0.73 8.79 -10.27
C GLY A 35 0.38 8.90 -8.78
N ASP A 36 -0.57 8.12 -8.31
CA ASP A 36 -0.92 8.07 -6.90
C ASP A 36 0.07 7.17 -6.17
N ARG A 37 0.62 7.66 -5.06
CA ARG A 37 1.60 6.91 -4.28
C ARG A 37 1.35 7.09 -2.80
N LEU A 38 1.47 5.99 -2.06
CA LEU A 38 1.65 6.01 -0.61
C LEU A 38 3.03 5.43 -0.31
N TYR A 39 3.84 6.19 0.39
CA TYR A 39 5.20 5.80 0.71
C TYR A 39 5.57 6.29 2.11
N PHE A 40 6.80 6.07 2.54
CA PHE A 40 7.17 6.21 3.94
C PHE A 40 8.49 6.96 4.07
N CYS A 41 8.60 7.74 5.15
CA CYS A 41 9.86 8.34 5.54
C CYS A 41 9.93 8.42 7.07
N GLU A 42 11.13 8.69 7.59
CA GLU A 42 11.30 8.86 9.04
C GLU A 42 10.54 10.08 9.53
N ARG A 43 10.62 11.17 8.79
CA ARG A 43 9.91 12.42 9.11
C ARG A 43 9.81 13.31 7.88
N TYR A 44 8.89 14.24 7.94
CA TYR A 44 8.73 15.27 6.93
C TYR A 44 8.89 16.65 7.58
N VAL A 45 9.76 17.48 7.01
CA VAL A 45 9.95 18.88 7.46
C VAL A 45 9.55 19.80 6.32
N THR A 46 10.43 20.03 5.35
CA THR A 46 10.10 20.68 4.07
C THR A 46 10.18 19.69 2.92
N LYS A 47 10.73 18.52 3.19
CA LYS A 47 10.84 17.39 2.28
C LYS A 47 10.91 16.12 3.11
N GLU A 48 10.80 14.98 2.44
CA GLU A 48 10.96 13.67 3.08
C GLU A 48 12.39 13.50 3.57
N ILE A 49 12.54 13.03 4.82
CA ILE A 49 13.82 12.67 5.41
C ILE A 49 13.78 11.19 5.75
N GLY A 50 14.77 10.43 5.25
CA GLY A 50 14.84 9.01 5.50
C GLY A 50 13.76 8.21 4.78
N GLU A 51 13.46 8.56 3.51
CA GLU A 51 12.50 7.81 2.71
C GLU A 51 12.99 6.38 2.50
N GLY A 52 12.08 5.41 2.61
CA GLY A 52 12.40 4.02 2.41
C GLY A 52 11.22 3.10 2.65
N THR A 53 11.50 1.80 2.68
CA THR A 53 10.48 0.76 2.89
C THR A 53 10.77 -0.10 4.11
N LYS A 54 11.87 0.16 4.82
CA LYS A 54 12.27 -0.57 6.03
C LYS A 54 12.57 0.42 7.14
N PHE A 55 11.94 0.21 8.30
CA PHE A 55 12.09 1.07 9.47
C PHE A 55 12.14 0.22 10.73
N LYS A 56 12.68 0.79 11.80
CA LYS A 56 12.59 0.20 13.14
C LYS A 56 11.22 0.50 13.73
N PRO A 57 10.75 -0.31 14.72
CA PRO A 57 9.51 0.01 15.43
C PRO A 57 9.53 1.43 16.01
N GLY A 58 8.40 2.09 15.97
CA GLY A 58 8.25 3.45 16.45
C GLY A 58 7.38 4.29 15.53
N LYS A 59 7.58 5.59 15.59
CA LYS A 59 6.83 6.54 14.78
C LYS A 59 7.50 6.78 13.45
N ILE A 60 6.73 6.71 12.38
CA ILE A 60 7.19 7.10 11.04
C ILE A 60 6.14 8.01 10.40
N THR A 61 6.52 8.65 9.32
CA THR A 61 5.61 9.50 8.54
C THR A 61 5.14 8.73 7.31
N VAL A 62 3.83 8.68 7.13
CA VAL A 62 3.19 8.14 5.93
C VAL A 62 2.95 9.28 4.97
N MET A 63 3.45 9.14 3.74
CA MET A 63 3.30 10.14 2.69
C MET A 63 2.27 9.67 1.67
N VAL A 64 1.39 10.58 1.30
CA VAL A 64 0.41 10.34 0.22
C VAL A 64 0.58 11.43 -0.82
N LYS A 65 0.87 11.02 -2.04
CA LYS A 65 1.00 11.91 -3.19
C LYS A 65 0.02 11.48 -4.26
N LEU A 66 -0.89 12.37 -4.61
CA LEU A 66 -1.98 12.09 -5.53
C LEU A 66 -1.87 12.99 -6.77
N GLN A 67 -2.38 12.51 -7.90
CA GLN A 67 -2.46 13.31 -9.12
C GLN A 67 -3.54 14.39 -9.02
N ASN A 68 -4.60 14.13 -8.27
CA ASN A 68 -5.72 15.04 -8.10
C ASN A 68 -5.94 15.33 -6.62
N PRO A 69 -6.59 16.45 -6.26
CA PRO A 69 -6.94 16.71 -4.88
C PRO A 69 -7.71 15.55 -4.26
N ILE A 70 -7.44 15.30 -2.97
CA ILE A 70 -8.01 14.14 -2.27
C ILE A 70 -9.54 14.18 -2.21
N GLY A 71 -10.13 15.37 -2.19
CA GLY A 71 -11.58 15.51 -2.23
C GLY A 71 -12.31 15.08 -0.97
N GLU A 72 -11.58 14.85 0.11
CA GLU A 72 -12.11 14.38 1.38
C GLU A 72 -11.68 15.31 2.51
N LYS A 73 -12.47 15.40 3.57
CA LYS A 73 -12.12 16.18 4.77
C LYS A 73 -11.55 15.30 5.87
N GLU A 74 -11.93 14.03 5.88
CA GLU A 74 -11.46 13.05 6.85
C GLU A 74 -11.15 11.75 6.14
N ILE A 75 -10.07 11.10 6.56
CA ILE A 75 -9.64 9.80 6.04
C ILE A 75 -9.17 8.93 7.19
N ASP A 76 -8.99 7.65 6.92
CA ASP A 76 -8.37 6.72 7.84
C ASP A 76 -7.07 6.19 7.24
N ILE A 77 -6.03 6.10 8.07
CA ILE A 77 -4.83 5.34 7.75
C ILE A 77 -4.99 3.98 8.42
N ASN A 78 -5.09 2.97 7.59
CA ASN A 78 -5.35 1.59 7.99
C ASN A 78 -4.08 0.77 7.83
N ILE A 79 -3.71 0.01 8.85
CA ILE A 79 -2.51 -0.83 8.85
C ILE A 79 -2.96 -2.29 8.92
N THR A 80 -2.55 -3.08 7.93
CA THR A 80 -2.87 -4.50 7.84
C THR A 80 -1.58 -5.31 7.88
N ASP A 81 -1.56 -6.34 8.73
CA ASP A 81 -0.46 -7.30 8.79
C ASP A 81 -0.54 -8.21 7.56
N LEU A 82 0.50 -8.21 6.73
CA LEU A 82 0.52 -9.02 5.51
C LEU A 82 0.62 -10.51 5.78
N ALA A 83 1.19 -10.91 6.91
CA ALA A 83 1.30 -12.34 7.26
C ALA A 83 -0.05 -12.95 7.61
N THR A 84 -0.92 -12.20 8.29
CA THR A 84 -2.21 -12.70 8.77
C THR A 84 -3.39 -12.16 7.98
N GLY A 85 -3.21 -11.07 7.24
CA GLY A 85 -4.29 -10.36 6.55
C GLY A 85 -5.21 -9.58 7.48
N LYS A 86 -4.87 -9.47 8.76
CA LYS A 86 -5.70 -8.79 9.76
C LYS A 86 -5.31 -7.33 9.89
N VAL A 87 -6.30 -6.49 10.10
CA VAL A 87 -6.11 -5.08 10.43
C VAL A 87 -5.56 -5.00 11.85
N VAL A 88 -4.42 -4.32 12.02
CA VAL A 88 -3.78 -4.15 13.31
C VAL A 88 -4.02 -2.77 13.91
N ASP A 89 -4.32 -1.78 13.07
CA ASP A 89 -4.62 -0.43 13.55
C ASP A 89 -5.34 0.37 12.48
N THR A 90 -6.14 1.34 12.92
CA THR A 90 -6.78 2.33 12.07
C THR A 90 -6.71 3.68 12.78
N GLN A 91 -6.10 4.65 12.13
CA GLN A 91 -5.90 5.98 12.71
C GLN A 91 -6.63 7.02 11.87
N PRO A 92 -7.55 7.81 12.47
CA PRO A 92 -8.25 8.86 11.74
C PRO A 92 -7.39 10.11 11.62
N PHE A 93 -7.51 10.78 10.48
CA PHE A 93 -6.83 12.05 10.23
C PHE A 93 -7.78 13.02 9.54
N THR A 94 -7.64 14.29 9.89
CA THR A 94 -8.33 15.38 9.20
C THR A 94 -7.42 15.92 8.11
N VAL A 95 -7.98 16.10 6.93
CA VAL A 95 -7.26 16.64 5.76
C VAL A 95 -8.08 17.75 5.13
N GLN A 96 -7.47 18.50 4.22
CA GLN A 96 -8.20 19.45 3.39
C GLN A 96 -8.48 18.84 2.02
N SER A 97 -9.66 19.04 1.52
CA SER A 97 -10.09 18.42 0.26
C SER A 97 -9.26 18.83 -0.94
N SER A 98 -8.59 19.97 -0.86
CA SER A 98 -7.72 20.48 -1.92
C SER A 98 -6.32 19.88 -1.92
N TRP A 99 -5.95 19.12 -0.90
CA TRP A 99 -4.61 18.57 -0.79
C TRP A 99 -4.39 17.39 -1.73
N ASP A 100 -3.23 17.36 -2.38
CA ASP A 100 -2.77 16.24 -3.21
C ASP A 100 -1.39 15.73 -2.78
N TYR A 101 -0.75 16.40 -1.81
CA TYR A 101 0.53 16.01 -1.25
C TYR A 101 0.44 16.14 0.27
N ILE A 102 0.35 15.00 0.94
CA ILE A 102 -0.06 14.93 2.34
C ILE A 102 0.94 14.10 3.13
N HIS A 103 1.28 14.57 4.33
CA HIS A 103 2.08 13.78 5.27
C HIS A 103 1.25 13.52 6.53
N PHE A 104 1.30 12.27 6.98
CA PHE A 104 0.66 11.84 8.22
C PHE A 104 1.76 11.50 9.21
N ASP A 105 2.02 12.42 10.13
CA ASP A 105 3.07 12.26 11.11
C ASP A 105 2.61 11.34 12.24
N ASP A 106 3.59 10.76 12.95
CA ASP A 106 3.34 9.97 14.15
C ASP A 106 2.47 8.72 13.93
N VAL A 107 2.61 8.09 12.77
CA VAL A 107 2.01 6.77 12.55
C VAL A 107 2.89 5.73 13.26
N VAL A 108 2.30 5.04 14.26
CA VAL A 108 3.06 4.20 15.18
C VAL A 108 3.01 2.74 14.73
N PHE A 109 4.19 2.12 14.63
CA PHE A 109 4.35 0.67 14.43
C PHE A 109 5.01 0.08 15.65
N LYS A 110 4.28 -0.74 16.40
CA LYS A 110 4.76 -1.34 17.65
C LYS A 110 5.52 -2.63 17.44
N GLU A 111 5.20 -3.37 16.39
CA GLU A 111 5.71 -4.71 16.16
C GLU A 111 6.46 -4.79 14.84
N LYS A 112 7.39 -5.74 14.79
CA LYS A 112 8.12 -6.08 13.57
C LYS A 112 7.23 -6.88 12.64
N GLY A 113 7.47 -6.77 11.33
CA GLY A 113 6.73 -7.50 10.32
C GLY A 113 6.58 -6.70 9.04
N LYS A 114 5.81 -7.26 8.12
CA LYS A 114 5.46 -6.61 6.86
C LYS A 114 4.02 -6.15 6.93
N PHE A 115 3.79 -4.89 6.58
CA PHE A 115 2.48 -4.27 6.71
C PHE A 115 2.08 -3.60 5.41
N LYS A 116 0.79 -3.67 5.12
CA LYS A 116 0.15 -2.84 4.09
C LYS A 116 -0.50 -1.66 4.79
N VAL A 117 -0.18 -0.46 4.31
CA VAL A 117 -0.79 0.77 4.80
C VAL A 117 -1.70 1.32 3.72
N SER A 118 -2.92 1.59 4.07
CA SER A 118 -3.94 2.09 3.14
C SER A 118 -4.49 3.42 3.63
N CYS A 119 -4.66 4.36 2.71
CA CYS A 119 -5.40 5.58 2.95
C CYS A 119 -6.83 5.35 2.48
N LEU A 120 -7.78 5.41 3.40
CA LEU A 120 -9.18 5.06 3.14
C LEU A 120 -10.08 6.27 3.32
N LYS A 121 -11.12 6.35 2.48
CA LYS A 121 -12.25 7.22 2.74
C LYS A 121 -13.02 6.70 3.94
N LYS A 122 -13.86 7.54 4.55
CA LYS A 122 -14.67 7.13 5.70
C LYS A 122 -15.67 6.02 5.37
N ASN A 123 -16.06 5.87 4.11
CA ASN A 123 -16.91 4.77 3.68
C ASN A 123 -16.14 3.45 3.46
N GLY A 124 -14.81 3.45 3.64
CA GLY A 124 -13.96 2.29 3.46
C GLY A 124 -13.31 2.13 2.09
N ASP A 125 -13.63 3.00 1.14
CA ASP A 125 -13.01 2.94 -0.18
C ASP A 125 -11.52 3.27 -0.10
N VAL A 126 -10.71 2.51 -0.81
CA VAL A 126 -9.25 2.69 -0.84
C VAL A 126 -8.90 3.84 -1.79
N ILE A 127 -8.14 4.81 -1.27
CA ILE A 127 -7.59 5.89 -2.09
C ILE A 127 -6.25 5.45 -2.67
N VAL A 128 -5.34 4.98 -1.83
CA VAL A 128 -4.00 4.55 -2.22
C VAL A 128 -3.42 3.64 -1.14
N THR A 129 -2.53 2.74 -1.52
CA THR A 129 -1.86 1.81 -0.59
C THR A 129 -0.36 1.79 -0.82
N GLY A 130 0.36 1.34 0.20
CA GLY A 130 1.79 1.07 0.13
C GLY A 130 2.18 -0.02 1.12
N GLU A 131 3.35 -0.59 0.96
CA GLU A 131 3.85 -1.64 1.83
C GLU A 131 5.13 -1.20 2.52
N VAL A 132 5.29 -1.60 3.79
CA VAL A 132 6.44 -1.27 4.61
C VAL A 132 6.85 -2.47 5.45
N GLU A 133 8.14 -2.59 5.69
CA GLU A 133 8.68 -3.61 6.59
C GLU A 133 9.25 -2.95 7.85
N ILE A 134 8.86 -3.47 9.01
CA ILE A 134 9.37 -3.04 10.31
C ILE A 134 10.36 -4.12 10.79
N ILE A 135 11.60 -3.74 10.95
CA ILE A 135 12.72 -4.66 11.20
C ILE A 135 13.27 -4.57 12.63
#